data_99646e04b916015b14f850df47dadbd0
#
_entry.id   99646e04b916015b14f850df47dadbd0
#
_cell.length_a   1.000
_cell.length_b   1.000
_cell.length_c   1.000
_cell.angle_alpha   90.00
_cell.angle_beta   90.00
_cell.angle_gamma   90.00
#
_symmetry.space_group_name_H-M   'P 1'
#
loop_
_entity.id
_entity.type
_entity.pdbx_description
1 polymer ?
#
loop_
_entity_poly.entity_id
_entity_poly.type
_entity_poly.pdbx_seq_one_letter_code
_entity_poly.pdbx_strand_id
1 'polypeptide(L)'
;MITDYTGEDVTLANFIAVLKGDRDLVKDIGSGKVLSSGPDDDVFIYFADHGAYGIVSFPSTFLDADTLHQTLSWMHSHQRYNELLFYLESCESGSMFRDYLSSSSDLSVLAVSAANSTEPSFACFYDEHLKTFIADIFSFSWMENSEMMNHDSESLLQQIQYVILQTSNYSHASVYGSQDIESQTIGLFQGNIELSSDKNISEQSMIDVVPSYEVELRR
;
A
#
# COMPACT_ATOMS: atom_id res chain seq x y z
N MET A 1 -11.24 1.81 -13.10
CA MET A 1 -10.81 2.51 -11.88
C MET A 1 -11.27 3.94 -11.97
N ILE A 2 -11.85 4.51 -10.90
CA ILE A 2 -12.23 5.92 -10.85
C ILE A 2 -11.07 6.65 -10.18
N THR A 3 -10.49 7.65 -10.86
CA THR A 3 -9.38 8.44 -10.32
C THR A 3 -9.93 9.76 -9.79
N ASP A 4 -9.69 10.06 -8.53
CA ASP A 4 -10.24 11.24 -7.86
C ASP A 4 -9.28 12.45 -7.88
N TYR A 5 -7.96 12.22 -7.88
CA TYR A 5 -6.92 13.26 -7.94
C TYR A 5 -5.87 12.87 -8.98
N THR A 6 -5.45 13.80 -9.83
CA THR A 6 -4.48 13.56 -10.92
C THR A 6 -3.53 14.73 -11.10
N GLY A 7 -2.38 14.49 -11.70
CA GLY A 7 -1.42 15.52 -12.07
C GLY A 7 -1.02 16.40 -10.88
N GLU A 8 -1.22 17.70 -10.98
CA GLU A 8 -0.83 18.66 -9.94
C GLU A 8 -1.64 18.55 -8.64
N ASP A 9 -2.80 17.85 -8.67
CA ASP A 9 -3.61 17.60 -7.47
C ASP A 9 -3.04 16.48 -6.58
N VAL A 10 -2.09 15.69 -7.09
CA VAL A 10 -1.41 14.62 -6.31
C VAL A 10 -0.34 15.26 -5.44
N THR A 11 -0.76 15.76 -4.30
CA THR A 11 0.14 16.42 -3.32
C THR A 11 0.05 15.77 -1.94
N LEU A 12 1.11 15.89 -1.15
CA LEU A 12 1.12 15.45 0.24
C LEU A 12 -0.02 16.08 1.05
N ALA A 13 -0.28 17.38 0.84
CA ALA A 13 -1.33 18.10 1.56
C ALA A 13 -2.72 17.52 1.25
N ASN A 14 -3.02 17.25 -0.02
CA ASN A 14 -4.29 16.66 -0.43
C ASN A 14 -4.41 15.22 0.08
N PHE A 15 -3.34 14.43 0.04
CA PHE A 15 -3.32 13.07 0.61
C PHE A 15 -3.68 13.05 2.09
N ILE A 16 -3.04 13.91 2.90
CA ILE A 16 -3.35 14.03 4.34
C ILE A 16 -4.78 14.53 4.56
N ALA A 17 -5.26 15.49 3.76
CA ALA A 17 -6.64 15.97 3.85
C ALA A 17 -7.65 14.86 3.51
N VAL A 18 -7.37 14.05 2.48
CA VAL A 18 -8.19 12.88 2.12
C VAL A 18 -8.26 11.90 3.27
N LEU A 19 -7.13 11.50 3.86
CA LEU A 19 -7.09 10.57 4.99
C LEU A 19 -7.83 11.09 6.22
N LYS A 20 -7.72 12.38 6.51
CA LYS A 20 -8.41 13.03 7.62
C LYS A 20 -9.89 13.31 7.37
N GLY A 21 -10.36 13.14 6.14
CA GLY A 21 -11.73 13.44 5.76
C GLY A 21 -12.04 14.94 5.69
N ASP A 22 -11.00 15.76 5.48
CA ASP A 22 -11.11 17.23 5.44
C ASP A 22 -11.54 17.71 4.05
N ARG A 23 -12.87 17.82 3.85
CA ARG A 23 -13.45 18.27 2.59
C ARG A 23 -13.18 19.74 2.27
N ASP A 24 -12.96 20.56 3.27
CA ASP A 24 -12.75 21.99 3.06
C ASP A 24 -11.37 22.24 2.45
N LEU A 25 -10.36 21.45 2.82
CA LEU A 25 -9.01 21.54 2.25
C LEU A 25 -8.91 21.06 0.81
N VAL A 26 -9.79 20.17 0.36
CA VAL A 26 -9.80 19.64 -1.02
C VAL A 26 -10.97 20.14 -1.84
N LYS A 27 -11.65 21.19 -1.36
CA LYS A 27 -12.75 21.81 -2.09
C LYS A 27 -12.24 22.35 -3.43
N ASP A 28 -12.95 21.99 -4.48
CA ASP A 28 -12.62 22.37 -5.86
C ASP A 28 -11.26 21.81 -6.37
N ILE A 29 -10.70 20.80 -5.70
CA ILE A 29 -9.49 20.07 -6.10
C ILE A 29 -9.87 18.63 -6.48
N GLY A 30 -9.49 18.18 -7.68
CA GLY A 30 -9.87 16.86 -8.20
C GLY A 30 -11.38 16.61 -8.10
N SER A 31 -11.77 15.46 -7.55
CA SER A 31 -13.19 15.15 -7.29
C SER A 31 -13.73 15.76 -5.98
N GLY A 32 -12.88 16.30 -5.14
CA GLY A 32 -13.22 16.76 -3.79
C GLY A 32 -13.62 15.65 -2.81
N LYS A 33 -13.44 14.37 -3.19
CA LYS A 33 -13.74 13.24 -2.31
C LYS A 33 -12.67 13.05 -1.28
N VAL A 34 -13.11 12.68 -0.09
CA VAL A 34 -12.24 12.32 1.04
C VAL A 34 -12.70 11.00 1.65
N LEU A 35 -11.85 10.39 2.45
CA LEU A 35 -12.21 9.25 3.26
C LEU A 35 -13.36 9.64 4.20
N SER A 36 -14.49 8.91 4.11
CA SER A 36 -15.70 9.18 4.90
C SER A 36 -15.98 8.12 5.94
N SER A 37 -14.99 7.28 6.23
CA SER A 37 -15.08 6.19 7.21
C SER A 37 -15.25 6.70 8.64
N GLY A 38 -15.83 5.83 9.48
CA GLY A 38 -16.06 6.02 10.90
C GLY A 38 -15.51 4.87 11.76
N PRO A 39 -15.89 4.79 13.04
CA PRO A 39 -15.32 3.84 14.00
C PRO A 39 -15.69 2.37 13.73
N ASP A 40 -16.66 2.11 12.88
CA ASP A 40 -17.11 0.74 12.53
C ASP A 40 -16.64 0.31 11.13
N ASP A 41 -15.84 1.13 10.43
CA ASP A 41 -15.37 0.86 9.09
C ASP A 41 -13.91 0.40 9.09
N ASP A 42 -13.60 -0.64 8.32
CA ASP A 42 -12.22 -1.04 8.07
C ASP A 42 -11.68 -0.28 6.85
N VAL A 43 -10.41 0.13 6.94
CA VAL A 43 -9.79 0.98 5.91
C VAL A 43 -8.59 0.28 5.31
N PHE A 44 -8.51 0.23 3.98
CA PHE A 44 -7.35 -0.20 3.23
C PHE A 44 -6.66 0.98 2.55
N ILE A 45 -5.36 1.11 2.78
CA ILE A 45 -4.50 2.08 2.09
C ILE A 45 -3.41 1.29 1.36
N TYR A 46 -3.32 1.48 0.06
CA TYR A 46 -2.19 1.07 -0.74
C TYR A 46 -1.48 2.30 -1.28
N PHE A 47 -0.18 2.40 -1.03
CA PHE A 47 0.67 3.48 -1.52
C PHE A 47 1.87 2.90 -2.26
N ALA A 48 2.15 3.40 -3.45
CA ALA A 48 3.31 3.00 -4.25
C ALA A 48 3.99 4.22 -4.86
N ASP A 49 5.27 4.36 -4.63
CA ASP A 49 6.16 5.37 -5.24
C ASP A 49 7.62 5.04 -4.86
N HIS A 50 8.58 5.84 -5.28
CA HIS A 50 9.94 5.79 -4.79
C HIS A 50 10.03 6.07 -3.29
N GLY A 51 11.06 5.53 -2.65
CA GLY A 51 11.34 5.78 -1.24
C GLY A 51 12.82 5.74 -0.93
N ALA A 52 13.14 6.22 0.25
CA ALA A 52 14.43 6.11 0.91
C ALA A 52 14.19 6.03 2.42
N TYR A 53 15.26 5.85 3.19
CA TYR A 53 15.11 5.71 4.64
C TYR A 53 14.28 6.83 5.27
N GLY A 54 13.13 6.46 5.84
CA GLY A 54 12.23 7.37 6.56
C GLY A 54 11.38 8.29 5.68
N ILE A 55 11.37 8.11 4.35
CA ILE A 55 10.59 8.94 3.43
C ILE A 55 10.02 8.12 2.26
N VAL A 56 8.85 8.55 1.75
CA VAL A 56 8.30 8.11 0.46
C VAL A 56 7.98 9.33 -0.40
N SER A 57 8.09 9.16 -1.72
CA SER A 57 7.98 10.26 -2.67
C SER A 57 6.54 10.68 -2.93
N PHE A 58 6.38 11.96 -3.23
CA PHE A 58 5.27 12.57 -3.95
C PHE A 58 5.85 13.35 -5.13
N PRO A 59 5.08 13.72 -6.15
CA PRO A 59 5.60 14.39 -7.34
C PRO A 59 6.47 15.62 -7.09
N SER A 60 6.25 16.34 -5.98
CA SER A 60 6.97 17.59 -5.66
C SER A 60 7.52 17.66 -4.25
N THR A 61 7.34 16.60 -3.44
CA THR A 61 7.77 16.58 -2.02
C THR A 61 7.91 15.13 -1.53
N PHE A 62 8.08 14.94 -0.24
CA PHE A 62 8.17 13.65 0.41
C PHE A 62 7.21 13.57 1.60
N LEU A 63 6.66 12.39 1.86
CA LEU A 63 6.02 12.04 3.12
C LEU A 63 7.07 11.39 4.02
N ASP A 64 7.39 11.99 5.13
CA ASP A 64 8.27 11.40 6.14
C ASP A 64 7.49 10.50 7.12
N ALA A 65 8.24 9.58 7.76
CA ALA A 65 7.66 8.58 8.66
C ALA A 65 6.96 9.20 9.87
N ASP A 66 7.48 10.31 10.40
CA ASP A 66 6.87 11.03 11.53
C ASP A 66 5.52 11.64 11.15
N THR A 67 5.46 12.31 10.00
CA THR A 67 4.21 12.86 9.44
C THR A 67 3.17 11.78 9.17
N LEU A 68 3.59 10.62 8.63
CA LEU A 68 2.69 9.47 8.43
C LEU A 68 2.14 8.98 9.77
N HIS A 69 3.01 8.74 10.75
CA HIS A 69 2.61 8.29 12.08
C HIS A 69 1.67 9.27 12.78
N GLN A 70 1.95 10.57 12.73
CA GLN A 70 1.07 11.62 13.26
C GLN A 70 -0.31 11.60 12.57
N THR A 71 -0.34 11.36 11.26
CA THR A 71 -1.59 11.26 10.50
C THR A 71 -2.41 10.04 10.92
N LEU A 72 -1.79 8.85 11.03
CA LEU A 72 -2.46 7.63 11.48
C LEU A 72 -2.94 7.76 12.94
N SER A 73 -2.14 8.36 13.83
CA SER A 73 -2.51 8.64 15.22
C SER A 73 -3.69 9.60 15.30
N TRP A 74 -3.72 10.61 14.44
CA TRP A 74 -4.85 11.54 14.35
C TRP A 74 -6.12 10.79 13.87
N MET A 75 -6.01 9.97 12.83
CA MET A 75 -7.13 9.18 12.32
C MET A 75 -7.71 8.27 13.40
N HIS A 76 -6.87 7.56 14.14
CA HIS A 76 -7.28 6.70 15.25
C HIS A 76 -7.98 7.49 16.35
N SER A 77 -7.39 8.59 16.83
CA SER A 77 -7.96 9.42 17.91
C SER A 77 -9.29 10.09 17.52
N HIS A 78 -9.54 10.27 16.22
CA HIS A 78 -10.79 10.83 15.68
C HIS A 78 -11.75 9.73 15.16
N GLN A 79 -11.47 8.47 15.51
CA GLN A 79 -12.33 7.33 15.18
C GLN A 79 -12.67 7.25 13.67
N ARG A 80 -11.60 7.37 12.83
CA ARG A 80 -11.73 7.34 11.36
C ARG A 80 -11.72 5.92 10.78
N TYR A 81 -11.48 4.91 11.60
CA TYR A 81 -11.51 3.50 11.24
C TYR A 81 -11.68 2.63 12.50
N ASN A 82 -12.16 1.39 12.31
CA ASN A 82 -12.08 0.30 13.26
C ASN A 82 -10.68 -0.35 13.21
N GLU A 83 -10.31 -0.89 12.05
CA GLU A 83 -9.00 -1.46 11.75
C GLU A 83 -8.47 -0.85 10.44
N LEU A 84 -7.15 -0.69 10.33
CA LEU A 84 -6.52 -0.13 9.16
C LEU A 84 -5.40 -1.04 8.64
N LEU A 85 -5.52 -1.46 7.38
CA LEU A 85 -4.48 -2.16 6.63
C LEU A 85 -3.73 -1.18 5.73
N PHE A 86 -2.40 -1.12 5.87
CA PHE A 86 -1.55 -0.26 5.03
C PHE A 86 -0.52 -1.10 4.26
N TYR A 87 -0.61 -1.11 2.93
CA TYR A 87 0.41 -1.70 2.06
C TYR A 87 1.26 -0.59 1.45
N LEU A 88 2.58 -0.70 1.61
CA LEU A 88 3.54 0.30 1.12
C LEU A 88 4.56 -0.35 0.17
N GLU A 89 4.49 0.04 -1.11
CA GLU A 89 5.45 -0.30 -2.14
C GLU A 89 6.45 0.84 -2.30
N SER A 90 7.63 0.67 -1.74
CA SER A 90 8.78 1.57 -2.00
C SER A 90 10.09 0.93 -1.52
N CYS A 91 11.22 1.46 -2.00
CA CYS A 91 12.52 1.15 -1.41
C CYS A 91 12.54 1.57 0.06
N GLU A 92 13.23 0.80 0.90
CA GLU A 92 13.41 1.05 2.34
C GLU A 92 12.09 1.28 3.11
N SER A 93 10.97 0.77 2.54
CA SER A 93 9.59 1.03 3.02
C SER A 93 9.36 0.63 4.48
N GLY A 94 10.06 -0.39 4.98
CA GLY A 94 10.01 -0.76 6.38
C GLY A 94 10.45 0.34 7.34
N SER A 95 11.28 1.28 6.89
CA SER A 95 11.72 2.43 7.70
C SER A 95 10.59 3.41 8.04
N MET A 96 9.52 3.39 7.26
CA MET A 96 8.32 4.22 7.52
C MET A 96 7.52 3.75 8.74
N PHE A 97 7.68 2.50 9.14
CA PHE A 97 6.86 1.88 10.20
C PHE A 97 7.66 1.36 11.40
N ARG A 98 8.90 0.92 11.19
CA ARG A 98 9.71 0.18 12.18
C ARG A 98 9.77 0.85 13.55
N ASP A 99 9.97 2.16 13.59
CA ASP A 99 10.19 2.90 14.83
C ASP A 99 8.87 3.46 15.42
N TYR A 100 7.74 3.29 14.72
CA TYR A 100 6.44 3.88 15.07
C TYR A 100 5.34 2.84 15.33
N LEU A 101 5.34 1.72 14.62
CA LEU A 101 4.34 0.67 14.75
C LEU A 101 4.97 -0.58 15.39
N SER A 102 4.88 -0.68 16.71
CA SER A 102 5.20 -1.92 17.42
C SER A 102 3.99 -2.86 17.45
N SER A 103 4.23 -4.15 17.72
CA SER A 103 3.15 -5.15 17.90
C SER A 103 2.21 -4.86 19.08
N SER A 104 2.60 -3.95 19.97
CA SER A 104 1.78 -3.46 21.09
C SER A 104 1.22 -2.05 20.83
N SER A 105 1.21 -1.60 19.58
CA SER A 105 0.63 -0.31 19.22
C SER A 105 -0.89 -0.35 19.36
N ASP A 106 -1.45 0.61 20.09
CA ASP A 106 -2.91 0.75 20.29
C ASP A 106 -3.61 1.41 19.08
N LEU A 107 -2.92 1.57 17.95
CA LEU A 107 -3.48 2.29 16.79
C LEU A 107 -4.41 1.44 15.92
N SER A 108 -4.54 0.14 16.16
CA SER A 108 -5.30 -0.79 15.31
C SER A 108 -4.88 -0.70 13.82
N VAL A 109 -3.57 -0.62 13.57
CA VAL A 109 -2.97 -0.55 12.25
C VAL A 109 -2.10 -1.77 12.01
N LEU A 110 -2.32 -2.48 10.90
CA LEU A 110 -1.41 -3.47 10.34
C LEU A 110 -0.77 -2.88 9.09
N ALA A 111 0.55 -2.75 9.08
CA ALA A 111 1.29 -2.28 7.92
C ALA A 111 2.16 -3.39 7.34
N VAL A 112 2.16 -3.51 6.02
CA VAL A 112 3.01 -4.43 5.26
C VAL A 112 3.83 -3.64 4.26
N SER A 113 5.16 -3.75 4.35
CA SER A 113 6.10 -3.06 3.48
C SER A 113 6.71 -4.01 2.46
N ALA A 114 6.99 -3.51 1.25
CA ALA A 114 7.61 -4.27 0.15
C ALA A 114 9.07 -4.68 0.44
N ALA A 115 9.74 -3.91 1.30
CA ALA A 115 11.14 -4.11 1.66
C ALA A 115 11.34 -3.82 3.16
N ASN A 116 12.42 -4.34 3.73
CA ASN A 116 12.81 -3.93 5.07
C ASN A 116 13.34 -2.48 5.09
N SER A 117 13.84 -2.02 6.23
CA SER A 117 14.22 -0.61 6.41
C SER A 117 15.55 -0.20 5.74
N THR A 118 16.26 -1.10 5.08
CA THR A 118 17.62 -0.86 4.57
C THR A 118 17.90 -1.46 3.18
N GLU A 119 16.86 -1.89 2.47
CA GLU A 119 17.00 -2.53 1.16
C GLU A 119 16.02 -1.92 0.14
N PRO A 120 16.30 -2.07 -1.17
CA PRO A 120 15.36 -1.65 -2.21
C PRO A 120 14.17 -2.60 -2.30
N SER A 121 13.03 -2.09 -2.82
CA SER A 121 12.02 -2.89 -3.50
C SER A 121 12.40 -3.08 -4.97
N PHE A 122 11.69 -3.96 -5.68
CA PHE A 122 12.09 -4.36 -7.03
C PHE A 122 10.93 -4.28 -8.01
N ALA A 123 11.20 -3.56 -9.12
CA ALA A 123 10.32 -3.50 -10.29
C ALA A 123 10.45 -4.77 -11.14
N CYS A 124 9.37 -5.13 -11.82
CA CYS A 124 9.28 -6.30 -12.68
C CYS A 124 8.43 -6.03 -13.93
N PHE A 125 8.49 -6.94 -14.91
CA PHE A 125 7.75 -6.88 -16.18
C PHE A 125 8.07 -5.63 -17.01
N TYR A 126 9.24 -5.63 -17.65
CA TYR A 126 9.62 -4.57 -18.58
C TYR A 126 8.74 -4.60 -19.84
N ASP A 127 8.10 -3.46 -20.15
CA ASP A 127 7.31 -3.30 -21.37
C ASP A 127 8.12 -2.60 -22.45
N GLU A 128 8.36 -3.30 -23.55
CA GLU A 128 9.16 -2.82 -24.67
C GLU A 128 8.52 -1.64 -25.43
N HIS A 129 7.18 -1.52 -25.43
CA HIS A 129 6.49 -0.41 -26.08
C HIS A 129 6.54 0.85 -25.22
N LEU A 130 6.29 0.68 -23.92
CA LEU A 130 6.30 1.78 -22.94
C LEU A 130 7.72 2.15 -22.53
N LYS A 131 8.72 1.27 -22.79
CA LYS A 131 10.11 1.44 -22.37
C LYS A 131 10.25 1.68 -20.87
N THR A 132 9.49 0.94 -20.09
CA THR A 132 9.50 1.01 -18.62
C THR A 132 9.00 -0.30 -18.00
N PHE A 133 9.24 -0.47 -16.71
CA PHE A 133 8.62 -1.52 -15.90
C PHE A 133 7.17 -1.14 -15.60
N ILE A 134 6.28 -2.13 -15.59
CA ILE A 134 4.83 -1.92 -15.41
C ILE A 134 4.30 -2.45 -14.07
N ALA A 135 5.14 -3.08 -13.27
CA ALA A 135 4.79 -3.57 -11.93
C ALA A 135 6.03 -3.59 -11.02
N ASP A 136 5.76 -3.75 -9.73
CA ASP A 136 6.73 -4.08 -8.68
C ASP A 136 6.35 -5.41 -8.05
N ILE A 137 7.34 -6.19 -7.59
CA ILE A 137 7.12 -7.58 -7.18
C ILE A 137 6.14 -7.69 -6.01
N PHE A 138 6.27 -6.85 -4.99
CA PHE A 138 5.34 -6.86 -3.85
C PHE A 138 3.91 -6.54 -4.30
N SER A 139 3.73 -5.47 -5.07
CA SER A 139 2.43 -5.04 -5.57
C SER A 139 1.79 -6.10 -6.47
N PHE A 140 2.56 -6.64 -7.40
CA PHE A 140 2.10 -7.74 -8.26
C PHE A 140 1.65 -8.94 -7.42
N SER A 141 2.44 -9.33 -6.41
CA SER A 141 2.18 -10.54 -5.62
C SER A 141 0.89 -10.45 -4.81
N TRP A 142 0.63 -9.34 -4.12
CA TRP A 142 -0.62 -9.23 -3.36
C TRP A 142 -1.85 -9.07 -4.25
N MET A 143 -1.72 -8.37 -5.39
CA MET A 143 -2.81 -8.24 -6.36
C MET A 143 -3.12 -9.57 -7.02
N GLU A 144 -2.10 -10.34 -7.44
CA GLU A 144 -2.26 -11.69 -7.98
C GLU A 144 -2.95 -12.62 -6.98
N ASN A 145 -2.50 -12.62 -5.71
CA ASN A 145 -3.15 -13.41 -4.66
C ASN A 145 -4.63 -13.02 -4.50
N SER A 146 -4.93 -11.72 -4.45
CA SER A 146 -6.32 -11.23 -4.35
C SER A 146 -7.18 -11.66 -5.53
N GLU A 147 -6.62 -11.73 -6.75
CA GLU A 147 -7.36 -12.22 -7.92
C GLU A 147 -7.60 -13.74 -7.90
N MET A 148 -6.70 -14.51 -7.27
CA MET A 148 -6.78 -15.98 -7.24
C MET A 148 -7.65 -16.51 -6.10
N MET A 149 -7.69 -15.82 -4.97
CA MET A 149 -8.24 -16.34 -3.72
C MET A 149 -9.67 -15.86 -3.46
N ASN A 150 -10.36 -16.61 -2.61
CA ASN A 150 -11.70 -16.22 -2.15
C ASN A 150 -11.56 -15.26 -0.97
N HIS A 151 -11.98 -14.02 -1.16
CA HIS A 151 -11.85 -12.92 -0.21
C HIS A 151 -12.62 -13.16 1.10
N ASP A 152 -13.68 -13.98 1.10
CA ASP A 152 -14.43 -14.29 2.32
C ASP A 152 -13.73 -15.32 3.23
N SER A 153 -12.72 -16.03 2.71
CA SER A 153 -12.05 -17.12 3.43
C SER A 153 -10.53 -16.98 3.55
N GLU A 154 -9.90 -16.20 2.65
CA GLU A 154 -8.47 -15.92 2.71
C GLU A 154 -8.19 -14.93 3.83
N SER A 155 -7.32 -15.30 4.78
CA SER A 155 -6.90 -14.37 5.83
C SER A 155 -5.76 -13.47 5.35
N LEU A 156 -5.62 -12.30 5.98
CA LEU A 156 -4.47 -11.41 5.74
C LEU A 156 -3.15 -12.12 6.02
N LEU A 157 -3.08 -12.98 7.03
CA LEU A 157 -1.89 -13.78 7.32
C LEU A 157 -1.51 -14.65 6.11
N GLN A 158 -2.47 -15.32 5.47
CA GLN A 158 -2.21 -16.17 4.31
C GLN A 158 -1.71 -15.36 3.12
N GLN A 159 -2.37 -14.24 2.82
CA GLN A 159 -1.91 -13.31 1.76
C GLN A 159 -0.51 -12.77 2.05
N ILE A 160 -0.23 -12.31 3.28
CA ILE A 160 1.07 -11.79 3.68
C ILE A 160 2.16 -12.87 3.54
N GLN A 161 1.89 -14.10 3.97
CA GLN A 161 2.83 -15.21 3.81
C GLN A 161 3.11 -15.53 2.34
N TYR A 162 2.09 -15.48 1.49
CA TYR A 162 2.26 -15.62 0.04
C TYR A 162 3.17 -14.52 -0.50
N VAL A 163 2.91 -13.25 -0.17
CA VAL A 163 3.70 -12.10 -0.60
C VAL A 163 5.16 -12.21 -0.14
N ILE A 164 5.40 -12.54 1.14
CA ILE A 164 6.75 -12.75 1.68
C ILE A 164 7.50 -13.83 0.90
N LEU A 165 6.82 -14.92 0.55
CA LEU A 165 7.42 -16.00 -0.22
C LEU A 165 7.80 -15.53 -1.65
N GLN A 166 6.89 -14.81 -2.34
CA GLN A 166 7.12 -14.33 -3.69
C GLN A 166 8.24 -13.28 -3.77
N THR A 167 8.35 -12.41 -2.78
CA THR A 167 9.38 -11.37 -2.74
C THR A 167 10.75 -11.86 -2.27
N SER A 168 10.82 -12.98 -1.57
CA SER A 168 11.98 -13.45 -0.76
C SER A 168 13.34 -13.53 -1.48
N ASN A 169 13.34 -13.70 -2.81
CA ASN A 169 14.57 -13.74 -3.61
C ASN A 169 15.12 -12.33 -3.95
N TYR A 170 14.36 -11.28 -3.66
CA TYR A 170 14.65 -9.91 -4.07
C TYR A 170 14.65 -8.95 -2.89
N SER A 171 13.54 -8.86 -2.19
CA SER A 171 13.36 -8.02 -0.99
C SER A 171 12.66 -8.80 0.11
N HIS A 172 12.70 -8.27 1.34
CA HIS A 172 12.08 -8.89 2.50
C HIS A 172 10.86 -8.08 2.93
N ALA A 173 9.70 -8.41 2.33
CA ALA A 173 8.44 -7.84 2.77
C ALA A 173 8.28 -8.04 4.27
N SER A 174 7.92 -7.00 4.99
CA SER A 174 7.95 -6.95 6.45
C SER A 174 6.64 -6.42 7.02
N VAL A 175 6.30 -6.90 8.23
CA VAL A 175 5.01 -6.62 8.89
C VAL A 175 5.23 -5.79 10.16
N TYR A 176 4.38 -4.80 10.39
CA TYR A 176 4.45 -3.88 11.54
C TYR A 176 3.07 -3.63 12.11
N GLY A 177 2.99 -3.34 13.41
CA GLY A 177 1.76 -2.94 14.08
C GLY A 177 0.93 -4.10 14.64
N SER A 178 -0.38 -3.98 14.60
CA SER A 178 -1.35 -4.84 15.29
C SER A 178 -1.53 -6.17 14.56
N GLN A 179 -0.80 -7.21 14.99
CA GLN A 179 -0.84 -8.52 14.35
C GLN A 179 -2.17 -9.27 14.54
N ASP A 180 -3.01 -8.86 15.48
CA ASP A 180 -4.35 -9.44 15.65
C ASP A 180 -5.21 -9.29 14.37
N ILE A 181 -4.95 -8.23 13.58
CA ILE A 181 -5.60 -7.96 12.30
C ILE A 181 -5.26 -9.03 11.24
N GLU A 182 -4.13 -9.73 11.34
CA GLU A 182 -3.72 -10.79 10.42
C GLU A 182 -4.74 -11.94 10.31
N SER A 183 -5.56 -12.14 11.34
CA SER A 183 -6.61 -13.15 11.36
C SER A 183 -7.87 -12.75 10.58
N GLN A 184 -8.02 -11.50 10.23
CA GLN A 184 -9.15 -10.98 9.46
C GLN A 184 -9.07 -11.45 8.00
N THR A 185 -10.22 -11.48 7.31
CA THR A 185 -10.27 -11.84 5.89
C THR A 185 -9.88 -10.65 5.01
N ILE A 186 -9.24 -10.93 3.86
CA ILE A 186 -8.87 -9.90 2.90
C ILE A 186 -10.09 -9.12 2.38
N GLY A 187 -11.27 -9.74 2.36
CA GLY A 187 -12.51 -9.13 1.92
C GLY A 187 -12.96 -7.93 2.77
N LEU A 188 -12.62 -7.90 4.05
CA LEU A 188 -12.92 -6.76 4.93
C LEU A 188 -12.20 -5.48 4.49
N PHE A 189 -11.02 -5.60 3.91
CA PHE A 189 -10.18 -4.47 3.51
C PHE A 189 -10.20 -4.22 2.00
N GLN A 190 -10.15 -5.28 1.18
CA GLN A 190 -10.03 -5.17 -0.27
C GLN A 190 -11.37 -5.30 -1.00
N GLY A 191 -12.47 -5.57 -0.25
CA GLY A 191 -13.79 -5.84 -0.80
C GLY A 191 -13.90 -7.25 -1.38
N ASN A 192 -15.13 -7.67 -1.68
CA ASN A 192 -15.40 -8.99 -2.25
C ASN A 192 -15.33 -8.91 -3.78
N ILE A 193 -14.57 -9.80 -4.40
CA ILE A 193 -14.50 -9.97 -5.84
C ILE A 193 -15.26 -11.25 -6.20
N GLU A 194 -16.24 -11.15 -7.11
CA GLU A 194 -16.79 -12.34 -7.75
C GLU A 194 -15.68 -12.98 -8.59
N LEU A 195 -15.20 -14.16 -8.18
CA LEU A 195 -14.20 -14.91 -8.91
C LEU A 195 -14.78 -15.28 -10.28
N SER A 196 -14.23 -14.69 -11.36
CA SER A 196 -14.61 -15.09 -12.71
C SER A 196 -14.11 -16.51 -12.98
N SER A 197 -14.98 -17.35 -13.59
CA SER A 197 -14.64 -18.74 -13.94
C SER A 197 -13.57 -18.88 -15.03
N ASP A 198 -13.14 -17.80 -15.65
CA ASP A 198 -12.21 -17.77 -16.80
C ASP A 198 -10.80 -17.29 -16.40
N LYS A 199 -10.19 -17.95 -15.41
CA LYS A 199 -8.79 -17.65 -15.06
C LYS A 199 -7.82 -18.58 -15.79
N ASN A 200 -7.41 -18.19 -17.01
CA ASN A 200 -6.11 -18.57 -17.55
C ASN A 200 -5.09 -17.51 -17.11
N ILE A 201 -4.63 -17.57 -15.86
CA ILE A 201 -3.42 -16.85 -15.47
C ILE A 201 -2.28 -17.59 -16.15
N SER A 202 -1.72 -17.01 -17.20
CA SER A 202 -0.49 -17.51 -17.80
C SER A 202 0.58 -17.48 -16.72
N GLU A 203 1.32 -18.58 -16.53
CA GLU A 203 2.57 -18.62 -15.78
C GLU A 203 3.57 -17.66 -16.45
N GLN A 204 3.43 -16.37 -16.19
CA GLN A 204 4.36 -15.37 -16.67
C GLN A 204 5.48 -15.32 -15.64
N SER A 205 6.61 -15.96 -15.97
CA SER A 205 7.82 -15.84 -15.16
C SER A 205 8.14 -14.34 -15.00
N MET A 206 8.44 -13.90 -13.79
CA MET A 206 8.98 -12.56 -13.56
C MET A 206 10.31 -12.46 -14.30
N ILE A 207 10.30 -11.80 -15.47
CA ILE A 207 11.46 -11.56 -16.34
C ILE A 207 11.85 -10.10 -16.15
N ASP A 208 13.15 -9.83 -16.14
CA ASP A 208 13.71 -8.48 -16.03
C ASP A 208 13.36 -7.77 -14.72
N VAL A 209 13.97 -8.19 -13.61
CA VAL A 209 13.79 -7.59 -12.29
C VAL A 209 14.93 -6.62 -11.99
N VAL A 210 14.61 -5.38 -11.62
CA VAL A 210 15.58 -4.35 -11.21
C VAL A 210 15.14 -3.66 -9.94
N PRO A 211 16.08 -3.10 -9.13
CA PRO A 211 15.72 -2.25 -8.00
C PRO A 211 14.83 -1.08 -8.43
N SER A 212 13.74 -0.82 -7.71
CA SER A 212 12.74 0.18 -8.12
C SER A 212 13.31 1.62 -8.22
N TYR A 213 14.39 1.93 -7.50
CA TYR A 213 15.05 3.24 -7.63
C TYR A 213 15.77 3.46 -8.98
N GLU A 214 15.99 2.39 -9.78
CA GLU A 214 16.56 2.49 -11.14
C GLU A 214 15.50 2.79 -12.20
N VAL A 215 14.22 2.76 -11.84
CA VAL A 215 13.09 3.01 -12.73
C VAL A 215 12.73 4.48 -12.73
N GLU A 216 12.79 5.14 -13.88
CA GLU A 216 12.29 6.51 -14.02
C GLU A 216 10.74 6.51 -13.98
N LEU A 217 10.17 7.21 -13.02
CA LEU A 217 8.73 7.46 -13.02
C LEU A 217 8.37 8.41 -14.17
N ARG A 218 7.54 7.94 -15.09
CA ARG A 218 6.98 8.81 -16.12
C ARG A 218 5.92 9.72 -15.47
N ARG A 219 6.26 10.99 -15.38
CA ARG A 219 5.38 12.06 -14.89
C ARG A 219 4.40 12.51 -15.97
#